data_a7e536a364c04d48f0968499b1b843c7
#
_entry.id   a7e536a364c04d48f0968499b1b843c7
#
_cell.length_a   1.000
_cell.length_b   1.000
_cell.length_c   1.000
_cell.angle_alpha   90.00
_cell.angle_beta   90.00
_cell.angle_gamma   90.00
#
_symmetry.space_group_name_H-M   'P 1'
#
loop_
_entity.id
_entity.type
_entity.pdbx_description
1 polymer ?
#
loop_
_entity_poly.entity_id
_entity_poly.type
_entity_poly.pdbx_seq_one_letter_code
_entity_poly.pdbx_strand_id
1 'polypeptide(L)'
;MTNTRPIAGTLVRSYSTQFERDEQPLSEDGMWLNGRKDGIDWCDVLSQDGHAYGEVSRMSSAERRAEQAFGGGSAGEGAQEGDYDDPAAVLTGSWGRNQAARATVYSVNPTDDYFQEVEIRLRSSIAPNWCDGYEVFWRCSQSDAAYAEIVRWNGKVADFTSLARRVGSQFGVKHGDIVEATIVGNVITSYINGVEVLSVTDDAVAQGSPGVGFNFFVGNTNVDHGFSSFEVDTYDD
;
A
#
# COMPACT_ATOMS: atom_id res chain seq x y z
N MET A 1 13.75 11.75 14.17
CA MET A 1 12.76 11.10 15.06
C MET A 1 11.51 10.99 14.25
N THR A 2 10.93 9.80 14.15
CA THR A 2 9.67 9.58 13.45
C THR A 2 8.53 10.30 14.18
N ASN A 3 7.50 10.67 13.43
CA ASN A 3 6.29 11.33 13.98
C ASN A 3 5.10 10.37 14.01
N THR A 4 5.35 9.07 13.93
CA THR A 4 4.31 8.05 14.03
C THR A 4 3.63 8.09 15.39
N ARG A 5 2.41 7.57 15.46
CA ARG A 5 1.66 7.45 16.71
C ARG A 5 2.40 6.50 17.66
N PRO A 6 2.70 6.93 18.89
CA PRO A 6 3.40 6.07 19.84
C PRO A 6 2.52 4.88 20.23
N ILE A 7 3.08 3.69 20.16
CA ILE A 7 2.50 2.42 20.60
C ILE A 7 3.18 2.02 21.92
N ALA A 8 2.43 1.40 22.83
CA ALA A 8 3.02 0.81 24.03
C ALA A 8 3.90 -0.39 23.64
N GLY A 9 5.04 -0.56 24.32
CA GLY A 9 6.00 -1.63 24.08
C GLY A 9 7.43 -1.12 23.92
N THR A 10 8.33 -2.06 23.65
CA THR A 10 9.74 -1.74 23.38
C THR A 10 9.93 -1.46 21.90
N LEU A 11 10.47 -0.28 21.57
CA LEU A 11 10.80 0.06 20.19
C LEU A 11 11.84 -0.95 19.63
N VAL A 12 11.47 -1.63 18.54
CA VAL A 12 12.32 -2.60 17.86
C VAL A 12 13.10 -1.94 16.74
N ARG A 13 12.41 -1.20 15.87
CA ARG A 13 13.01 -0.59 14.69
C ARG A 13 12.18 0.59 14.20
N SER A 14 12.90 1.58 13.68
CA SER A 14 12.33 2.75 12.99
C SER A 14 12.90 2.87 11.59
N TYR A 15 12.13 3.44 10.68
CA TYR A 15 12.57 3.83 9.36
C TYR A 15 11.80 5.06 8.87
N SER A 16 12.44 5.91 8.09
CA SER A 16 11.78 7.05 7.45
C SER A 16 12.48 7.43 6.15
N THR A 17 11.70 7.88 5.17
CA THR A 17 12.17 8.38 3.89
C THR A 17 11.32 9.53 3.38
N GLN A 18 11.90 10.36 2.51
CA GLN A 18 11.24 11.40 1.71
C GLN A 18 11.35 11.09 0.22
N PHE A 19 11.78 9.86 -0.13
CA PHE A 19 11.98 9.42 -1.50
C PHE A 19 12.84 10.38 -2.33
N GLU A 20 13.92 10.91 -1.75
CA GLU A 20 14.78 11.92 -2.35
C GLU A 20 15.57 11.42 -3.57
N ARG A 21 15.68 10.12 -3.74
CA ARG A 21 16.39 9.49 -4.86
C ARG A 21 15.42 9.09 -5.95
N ASP A 22 15.81 9.35 -7.20
CA ASP A 22 15.11 8.78 -8.36
C ASP A 22 15.60 7.35 -8.56
N GLU A 23 14.74 6.37 -8.24
CA GLU A 23 15.05 4.95 -8.32
C GLU A 23 13.96 4.18 -9.08
N GLN A 24 14.37 3.36 -10.03
CA GLN A 24 13.51 2.53 -10.88
C GLN A 24 14.07 1.10 -10.98
N PRO A 25 13.70 0.23 -10.04
CA PRO A 25 12.74 0.35 -8.94
C PRO A 25 13.31 0.98 -7.67
N LEU A 26 12.40 1.37 -6.76
CA LEU A 26 12.72 1.84 -5.41
C LEU A 26 13.56 0.80 -4.67
N SER A 27 14.68 1.24 -4.07
CA SER A 27 15.61 0.36 -3.39
C SER A 27 16.14 0.91 -2.06
N GLU A 28 16.56 2.18 -2.07
CA GLU A 28 17.23 2.84 -0.93
C GLU A 28 18.29 1.93 -0.29
N ASP A 29 19.28 1.55 -1.13
CA ASP A 29 20.38 0.68 -0.75
C ASP A 29 19.97 -0.72 -0.24
N GLY A 30 18.85 -1.26 -0.75
CA GLY A 30 18.33 -2.58 -0.38
C GLY A 30 17.40 -2.58 0.83
N MET A 31 16.95 -1.42 1.26
CA MET A 31 15.92 -1.30 2.31
C MET A 31 14.56 -1.80 1.85
N TRP A 32 14.28 -1.78 0.54
CA TRP A 32 13.02 -2.21 -0.03
C TRP A 32 13.16 -3.51 -0.82
N LEU A 33 12.34 -4.49 -0.49
CA LEU A 33 12.01 -5.65 -1.31
C LEU A 33 10.91 -5.21 -2.26
N ASN A 34 11.17 -5.28 -3.55
CA ASN A 34 10.30 -4.75 -4.59
C ASN A 34 9.95 -5.84 -5.60
N GLY A 35 8.85 -5.71 -6.33
CA GLY A 35 8.29 -6.69 -7.24
C GLY A 35 9.29 -7.36 -8.18
N ARG A 36 9.34 -6.93 -9.43
CA ARG A 36 10.18 -7.55 -10.47
C ARG A 36 11.67 -7.48 -10.19
N LYS A 37 12.13 -6.43 -9.54
CA LYS A 37 13.54 -6.30 -9.16
C LYS A 37 14.04 -7.51 -8.38
N ASP A 38 13.23 -8.02 -7.49
CA ASP A 38 13.55 -9.13 -6.61
C ASP A 38 13.00 -10.48 -7.13
N GLY A 39 12.47 -10.50 -8.36
CA GLY A 39 11.99 -11.70 -9.05
C GLY A 39 10.62 -12.19 -8.60
N ILE A 40 9.80 -11.30 -8.06
CA ILE A 40 8.41 -11.59 -7.69
C ILE A 40 7.43 -11.05 -8.75
N ASP A 41 6.17 -11.48 -8.69
CA ASP A 41 5.18 -11.24 -9.76
C ASP A 41 4.52 -9.86 -9.70
N TRP A 42 4.84 -9.07 -8.70
CA TRP A 42 4.28 -7.75 -8.46
C TRP A 42 4.94 -6.69 -9.33
N CYS A 43 4.18 -5.73 -9.81
CA CYS A 43 4.75 -4.52 -10.40
C CYS A 43 5.61 -3.77 -9.39
N ASP A 44 6.62 -3.08 -9.87
CA ASP A 44 7.55 -2.36 -9.01
C ASP A 44 6.94 -1.06 -8.47
N VAL A 45 7.33 -0.71 -7.27
CA VAL A 45 7.26 0.66 -6.76
C VAL A 45 8.49 1.40 -7.24
N LEU A 46 8.30 2.60 -7.76
CA LEU A 46 9.33 3.50 -8.28
C LEU A 46 9.39 4.76 -7.40
N SER A 47 10.48 5.49 -7.46
CA SER A 47 10.57 6.83 -6.88
C SER A 47 11.15 7.83 -7.86
N GLN A 48 10.58 9.04 -7.90
CA GLN A 48 11.03 10.15 -8.72
C GLN A 48 10.51 11.48 -8.18
N ASP A 49 11.29 12.54 -8.32
CA ASP A 49 10.91 13.91 -7.96
C ASP A 49 10.35 14.03 -6.52
N GLY A 50 10.92 13.26 -5.58
CA GLY A 50 10.54 13.29 -4.16
C GLY A 50 9.23 12.58 -3.82
N HIS A 51 8.79 11.62 -4.63
CA HIS A 51 7.66 10.77 -4.28
C HIS A 51 7.79 9.35 -4.81
N ALA A 52 7.19 8.39 -4.10
CA ALA A 52 7.04 7.01 -4.55
C ALA A 52 5.68 6.80 -5.20
N TYR A 53 5.64 5.97 -6.24
CA TYR A 53 4.44 5.64 -7.01
C TYR A 53 4.56 4.24 -7.63
N GLY A 54 3.43 3.70 -8.12
CA GLY A 54 3.40 2.38 -8.74
C GLY A 54 3.83 2.36 -10.19
N GLU A 55 4.59 1.34 -10.61
CA GLU A 55 4.86 1.08 -12.02
C GLU A 55 3.58 0.68 -12.75
N VAL A 56 3.39 1.15 -13.98
CA VAL A 56 2.30 0.70 -14.84
C VAL A 56 2.61 -0.72 -15.33
N SER A 57 1.65 -1.64 -15.19
CA SER A 57 1.76 -2.99 -15.74
C SER A 57 2.06 -2.96 -17.24
N ARG A 58 2.86 -3.91 -17.70
CA ARG A 58 3.17 -4.10 -19.13
C ARG A 58 2.07 -4.77 -19.93
N MET A 59 1.02 -5.24 -19.26
CA MET A 59 -0.15 -5.80 -19.95
C MET A 59 -0.76 -4.76 -20.89
N SER A 60 -1.18 -5.20 -22.06
CA SER A 60 -1.88 -4.32 -22.99
C SER A 60 -3.22 -3.88 -22.39
N SER A 61 -3.67 -2.69 -22.79
CA SER A 61 -4.98 -2.17 -22.35
C SER A 61 -6.17 -3.06 -22.73
N ALA A 62 -6.01 -3.97 -23.69
CA ALA A 62 -7.02 -4.96 -24.08
C ALA A 62 -7.06 -6.14 -23.11
N GLU A 63 -5.91 -6.65 -22.71
CA GLU A 63 -5.78 -7.73 -21.73
C GLU A 63 -6.32 -7.29 -20.37
N ARG A 64 -5.97 -6.11 -19.92
CA ARG A 64 -6.47 -5.53 -18.67
C ARG A 64 -7.99 -5.30 -18.67
N ARG A 65 -8.58 -4.84 -19.78
CA ARG A 65 -10.05 -4.71 -19.89
C ARG A 65 -10.76 -6.06 -19.86
N ALA A 66 -10.13 -7.09 -20.40
CA ALA A 66 -10.67 -8.44 -20.34
C ALA A 66 -10.70 -8.94 -18.89
N GLU A 67 -9.64 -8.75 -18.11
CA GLU A 67 -9.61 -9.12 -16.69
C GLU A 67 -10.66 -8.39 -15.87
N GLN A 68 -10.84 -7.09 -16.06
CA GLN A 68 -11.85 -6.30 -15.36
C GLN A 68 -13.29 -6.66 -15.75
N ALA A 69 -13.55 -7.07 -16.98
CA ALA A 69 -14.88 -7.48 -17.42
C ALA A 69 -15.33 -8.79 -16.76
N PHE A 70 -14.41 -9.59 -16.21
CA PHE A 70 -14.69 -10.85 -15.52
C PHE A 70 -14.78 -10.69 -13.98
N GLY A 71 -14.80 -9.47 -13.47
CA GLY A 71 -15.30 -9.17 -12.12
C GLY A 71 -14.33 -9.40 -10.99
N GLY A 72 -13.20 -8.77 -11.02
CA GLY A 72 -12.35 -8.67 -9.86
C GLY A 72 -10.89 -8.63 -10.23
N GLY A 73 -10.07 -8.00 -9.44
CA GLY A 73 -8.62 -8.03 -9.55
C GLY A 73 -8.04 -9.43 -9.35
N SER A 74 -8.48 -10.39 -10.14
CA SER A 74 -7.84 -11.69 -10.21
C SER A 74 -6.93 -11.67 -11.42
N ALA A 75 -5.63 -11.87 -11.20
CA ALA A 75 -4.77 -12.39 -12.25
C ALA A 75 -5.46 -13.66 -12.77
N GLY A 76 -6.10 -13.58 -13.96
CA GLY A 76 -6.70 -14.74 -14.59
C GLY A 76 -5.66 -15.84 -14.77
N GLU A 77 -6.10 -17.09 -14.96
CA GLU A 77 -5.22 -18.20 -15.32
C GLU A 77 -4.53 -17.93 -16.68
N GLY A 78 -3.54 -17.05 -16.70
CA GLY A 78 -2.86 -16.58 -17.90
C GLY A 78 -2.10 -15.28 -17.72
N ALA A 79 -2.20 -14.62 -16.56
CA ALA A 79 -1.30 -13.53 -16.21
C ALA A 79 0.14 -14.08 -16.17
N GLN A 80 1.03 -13.47 -16.96
CA GLN A 80 2.43 -13.89 -16.97
C GLN A 80 3.07 -13.44 -15.65
N GLU A 81 3.96 -14.28 -15.12
CA GLU A 81 4.79 -13.91 -13.97
C GLU A 81 5.38 -12.51 -14.16
N GLY A 82 5.20 -11.63 -13.18
CA GLY A 82 5.73 -10.27 -13.19
C GLY A 82 4.79 -9.15 -13.66
N ASP A 83 3.52 -9.42 -13.86
CA ASP A 83 2.56 -8.42 -14.35
C ASP A 83 1.35 -8.16 -13.43
N TYR A 84 1.44 -8.49 -12.14
CA TYR A 84 0.35 -8.19 -11.22
C TYR A 84 0.27 -6.68 -10.94
N ASP A 85 -0.88 -6.11 -11.20
CA ASP A 85 -1.14 -4.67 -11.34
C ASP A 85 -1.41 -3.95 -10.01
N ASP A 86 -0.82 -4.43 -8.94
CA ASP A 86 -0.91 -3.87 -7.60
C ASP A 86 0.52 -3.65 -7.06
N PRO A 87 1.23 -2.59 -7.54
CA PRO A 87 2.60 -2.32 -7.16
C PRO A 87 2.79 -2.26 -5.66
N ALA A 88 3.63 -3.12 -5.13
CA ALA A 88 3.89 -3.19 -3.71
C ALA A 88 5.39 -3.33 -3.41
N ALA A 89 5.83 -2.66 -2.36
CA ALA A 89 7.16 -2.82 -1.79
C ALA A 89 7.08 -2.91 -0.27
N VAL A 90 7.86 -3.83 0.32
CA VAL A 90 7.96 -3.98 1.77
C VAL A 90 9.38 -3.77 2.25
N LEU A 91 9.53 -3.29 3.46
CA LEU A 91 10.85 -3.07 4.06
C LEU A 91 11.53 -4.41 4.39
N THR A 92 12.81 -4.50 4.10
CA THR A 92 13.64 -5.68 4.38
C THR A 92 14.01 -5.78 5.85
N GLY A 93 14.39 -6.97 6.29
CA GLY A 93 14.84 -7.26 7.65
C GLY A 93 13.71 -7.63 8.60
N SER A 94 13.99 -7.59 9.90
CA SER A 94 13.03 -7.96 10.94
C SER A 94 12.37 -6.73 11.53
N TRP A 95 11.08 -6.82 11.78
CA TRP A 95 10.22 -5.75 12.27
C TRP A 95 9.37 -6.24 13.45
N GLY A 96 9.11 -5.36 14.41
CA GLY A 96 8.25 -5.66 15.55
C GLY A 96 6.79 -5.95 15.13
N ARG A 97 6.09 -6.70 15.96
CA ARG A 97 4.71 -7.13 15.68
C ARG A 97 3.71 -5.98 15.71
N ASN A 98 3.89 -5.03 16.63
CA ASN A 98 3.07 -3.82 16.71
C ASN A 98 3.71 -2.77 15.80
N GLN A 99 2.96 -2.25 14.85
CA GLN A 99 3.47 -1.36 13.81
C GLN A 99 2.63 -0.09 13.73
N ALA A 100 3.30 1.05 13.61
CA ALA A 100 2.69 2.34 13.30
C ALA A 100 3.39 2.90 12.07
N ALA A 101 2.70 2.96 10.94
CA ALA A 101 3.21 3.49 9.69
C ALA A 101 2.41 4.72 9.27
N ARG A 102 3.11 5.73 8.74
CA ARG A 102 2.56 7.02 8.36
C ARG A 102 3.15 7.48 7.05
N ALA A 103 2.34 8.11 6.21
CA ALA A 103 2.77 8.61 4.91
C ALA A 103 2.09 9.95 4.59
N THR A 104 2.76 10.77 3.77
CA THR A 104 2.18 12.00 3.22
C THR A 104 1.72 11.72 1.80
N VAL A 105 0.45 11.95 1.53
CA VAL A 105 -0.16 11.70 0.21
C VAL A 105 0.35 12.71 -0.82
N TYR A 106 0.81 12.19 -1.95
CA TYR A 106 1.03 12.93 -3.18
C TYR A 106 -0.14 12.65 -4.13
N SER A 107 -0.87 13.67 -4.59
CA SER A 107 -1.97 13.51 -5.55
C SER A 107 -2.20 14.83 -6.28
N VAL A 108 -1.87 14.89 -7.56
CA VAL A 108 -1.88 16.15 -8.33
C VAL A 108 -2.99 16.24 -9.39
N ASN A 109 -3.50 15.10 -9.88
CA ASN A 109 -4.58 15.02 -10.83
C ASN A 109 -5.66 14.02 -10.39
N PRO A 110 -6.33 14.27 -9.24
CA PRO A 110 -7.37 13.35 -8.77
C PRO A 110 -8.55 13.33 -9.75
N THR A 111 -9.17 12.17 -9.93
CA THR A 111 -10.35 12.00 -10.77
C THR A 111 -11.32 10.97 -10.17
N ASP A 112 -12.59 11.12 -10.53
CA ASP A 112 -13.63 10.14 -10.19
C ASP A 112 -13.94 9.16 -11.32
N ASP A 113 -13.38 9.36 -12.51
CA ASP A 113 -13.56 8.48 -13.64
C ASP A 113 -12.93 7.09 -13.42
N TYR A 114 -11.94 7.02 -12.52
CA TYR A 114 -11.25 5.81 -12.12
C TYR A 114 -10.67 5.93 -10.71
N PHE A 115 -10.28 4.83 -10.12
CA PHE A 115 -9.65 4.87 -8.80
C PHE A 115 -8.13 5.15 -8.91
N GLN A 116 -7.63 5.87 -7.92
CA GLN A 116 -6.22 6.06 -7.61
C GLN A 116 -6.09 5.81 -6.11
N GLU A 117 -5.37 4.78 -5.72
CA GLU A 117 -5.26 4.34 -4.34
C GLU A 117 -3.83 4.45 -3.85
N VAL A 118 -3.69 4.90 -2.62
CA VAL A 118 -2.42 4.89 -1.87
C VAL A 118 -2.59 3.99 -0.66
N GLU A 119 -1.59 3.16 -0.37
CA GLU A 119 -1.69 2.01 0.49
C GLU A 119 -0.54 1.94 1.49
N ILE A 120 -0.85 1.65 2.75
CA ILE A 120 0.12 1.26 3.76
C ILE A 120 -0.04 -0.23 4.03
N ARG A 121 1.05 -0.98 3.94
CA ARG A 121 1.09 -2.40 4.25
C ARG A 121 1.65 -2.62 5.65
N LEU A 122 1.01 -3.53 6.41
CA LEU A 122 1.39 -3.91 7.76
C LEU A 122 1.52 -5.42 7.86
N ARG A 123 2.55 -5.90 8.55
CA ARG A 123 2.85 -7.33 8.71
C ARG A 123 2.80 -8.08 7.37
N SER A 124 3.27 -7.44 6.32
CA SER A 124 3.19 -8.00 4.97
C SER A 124 4.42 -8.82 4.61
N SER A 125 4.17 -9.80 3.77
CA SER A 125 5.18 -10.63 3.12
C SER A 125 4.81 -10.78 1.65
N ILE A 126 5.74 -10.52 0.75
CA ILE A 126 5.58 -10.69 -0.70
C ILE A 126 6.63 -11.68 -1.22
N ALA A 127 6.19 -12.58 -2.09
CA ALA A 127 7.01 -13.60 -2.73
C ALA A 127 6.40 -13.96 -4.09
N PRO A 128 7.06 -14.79 -4.94
CA PRO A 128 6.46 -15.22 -6.19
C PRO A 128 5.07 -15.85 -5.97
N ASN A 129 4.05 -15.32 -6.66
CA ASN A 129 2.63 -15.71 -6.59
C ASN A 129 2.04 -15.70 -5.16
N TRP A 130 2.62 -14.90 -4.25
CA TRP A 130 2.22 -14.89 -2.86
C TRP A 130 2.30 -13.50 -2.24
N CYS A 131 1.23 -13.13 -1.54
CA CYS A 131 1.19 -11.97 -0.65
C CYS A 131 0.34 -12.29 0.57
N ASP A 132 0.84 -12.06 1.75
CA ASP A 132 0.05 -12.05 2.98
C ASP A 132 0.29 -10.74 3.77
N GLY A 133 -0.54 -10.49 4.76
CA GLY A 133 -0.47 -9.29 5.56
C GLY A 133 -1.74 -8.46 5.51
N TYR A 134 -1.65 -7.27 6.04
CA TYR A 134 -2.74 -6.30 6.02
C TYR A 134 -2.39 -5.13 5.14
N GLU A 135 -3.38 -4.62 4.44
CA GLU A 135 -3.30 -3.41 3.64
C GLU A 135 -4.40 -2.46 4.07
N VAL A 136 -4.01 -1.21 4.27
CA VAL A 136 -4.90 -0.11 4.60
C VAL A 136 -4.76 0.91 3.49
N PHE A 137 -5.83 1.18 2.75
CA PHE A 137 -5.76 2.05 1.60
C PHE A 137 -6.85 3.11 1.56
N TRP A 138 -6.56 4.17 0.82
CA TRP A 138 -7.41 5.34 0.66
C TRP A 138 -7.45 5.76 -0.81
N ARG A 139 -8.64 6.06 -1.30
CA ARG A 139 -8.81 6.63 -2.63
C ARG A 139 -8.44 8.12 -2.64
N CYS A 140 -7.63 8.53 -3.61
CA CYS A 140 -7.30 9.93 -3.88
C CYS A 140 -8.49 10.63 -4.57
N SER A 141 -9.53 10.95 -3.81
CA SER A 141 -10.74 11.62 -4.24
C SER A 141 -11.38 12.38 -3.07
N GLN A 142 -12.12 13.44 -3.38
CA GLN A 142 -12.90 14.21 -2.41
C GLN A 142 -14.41 14.12 -2.68
N SER A 143 -14.84 13.23 -3.57
CA SER A 143 -16.23 13.00 -3.90
C SER A 143 -16.91 12.01 -2.95
N ASP A 144 -18.21 11.85 -3.09
CA ASP A 144 -18.96 10.82 -2.35
C ASP A 144 -18.60 9.38 -2.76
N ALA A 145 -17.84 9.22 -3.85
CA ALA A 145 -17.31 7.92 -4.28
C ALA A 145 -15.94 7.58 -3.64
N ALA A 146 -15.35 8.49 -2.86
CA ALA A 146 -14.14 8.25 -2.09
C ALA A 146 -14.35 7.17 -1.03
N TYR A 147 -13.29 6.51 -0.62
CA TYR A 147 -13.35 5.45 0.40
C TYR A 147 -12.00 5.25 1.08
N ALA A 148 -12.09 4.61 2.25
CA ALA A 148 -10.98 3.96 2.92
C ALA A 148 -11.35 2.51 3.20
N GLU A 149 -10.38 1.61 3.15
CA GLU A 149 -10.60 0.18 3.34
C GLU A 149 -9.42 -0.47 4.07
N ILE A 150 -9.71 -1.52 4.84
CA ILE A 150 -8.73 -2.43 5.44
C ILE A 150 -9.00 -3.81 4.87
N VAL A 151 -7.99 -4.41 4.27
CA VAL A 151 -8.06 -5.77 3.74
C VAL A 151 -6.97 -6.64 4.34
N ARG A 152 -7.19 -7.95 4.31
CA ARG A 152 -6.19 -8.97 4.56
C ARG A 152 -5.93 -9.76 3.28
N TRP A 153 -4.67 -9.85 2.90
CA TRP A 153 -4.20 -10.74 1.85
C TRP A 153 -4.06 -12.17 2.39
N ASN A 154 -4.52 -13.17 1.62
CA ASN A 154 -4.67 -14.55 2.05
C ASN A 154 -3.63 -15.50 1.44
N GLY A 155 -2.58 -14.95 0.85
CA GLY A 155 -1.45 -15.68 0.30
C GLY A 155 -1.43 -15.69 -1.23
N LYS A 156 -2.45 -16.18 -1.91
CA LYS A 156 -2.47 -16.14 -3.36
C LYS A 156 -2.63 -14.72 -3.88
N VAL A 157 -1.95 -14.40 -4.97
CA VAL A 157 -2.15 -13.14 -5.68
C VAL A 157 -3.63 -12.95 -6.01
N ALA A 158 -4.16 -11.76 -5.78
CA ALA A 158 -5.58 -11.39 -5.90
C ALA A 158 -6.55 -12.03 -4.88
N ASP A 159 -6.08 -12.85 -3.96
CA ASP A 159 -6.94 -13.41 -2.91
C ASP A 159 -6.84 -12.53 -1.65
N PHE A 160 -7.81 -11.66 -1.45
CA PHE A 160 -7.92 -10.83 -0.26
C PHE A 160 -9.33 -10.83 0.34
N THR A 161 -9.40 -10.49 1.62
CA THR A 161 -10.65 -10.35 2.36
C THR A 161 -10.82 -8.91 2.80
N SER A 162 -11.90 -8.24 2.39
CA SER A 162 -12.28 -6.93 2.93
C SER A 162 -12.73 -7.11 4.38
N LEU A 163 -12.02 -6.46 5.29
CA LEU A 163 -12.29 -6.53 6.74
C LEU A 163 -13.16 -5.34 7.19
N ALA A 164 -12.89 -4.15 6.67
CA ALA A 164 -13.65 -2.94 6.97
C ALA A 164 -13.57 -1.96 5.82
N ARG A 165 -14.70 -1.35 5.43
CA ARG A 165 -14.78 -0.32 4.39
C ARG A 165 -15.73 0.80 4.79
N ARG A 166 -15.39 2.03 4.43
CA ARG A 166 -16.24 3.22 4.52
C ARG A 166 -16.17 4.00 3.22
N VAL A 167 -17.31 4.50 2.77
CA VAL A 167 -17.46 5.28 1.54
C VAL A 167 -18.01 6.65 1.87
N GLY A 168 -17.54 7.67 1.19
CA GLY A 168 -17.91 9.06 1.34
C GLY A 168 -16.71 9.99 1.29
N SER A 169 -16.91 11.26 1.00
CA SER A 169 -15.85 12.25 0.81
C SER A 169 -14.90 12.39 2.01
N GLN A 170 -15.40 12.14 3.23
CA GLN A 170 -14.59 12.18 4.46
C GLN A 170 -13.60 11.00 4.61
N PHE A 171 -13.71 9.98 3.76
CA PHE A 171 -12.85 8.80 3.77
C PHE A 171 -11.84 8.78 2.61
N GLY A 172 -11.90 9.79 1.74
CA GLY A 172 -10.91 9.98 0.69
C GLY A 172 -9.80 10.92 1.11
N VAL A 173 -8.72 10.91 0.35
CA VAL A 173 -7.53 11.71 0.61
C VAL A 173 -7.19 12.62 -0.56
N LYS A 174 -6.41 13.66 -0.29
CA LYS A 174 -5.89 14.61 -1.27
C LYS A 174 -4.42 14.89 -1.03
N HIS A 175 -3.81 15.58 -1.95
CA HIS A 175 -2.42 16.02 -1.84
C HIS A 175 -2.14 16.74 -0.51
N GLY A 176 -1.08 16.31 0.18
CA GLY A 176 -0.63 16.83 1.46
C GLY A 176 -1.36 16.26 2.67
N ASP A 177 -2.41 15.44 2.51
CA ASP A 177 -3.00 14.73 3.64
C ASP A 177 -2.01 13.72 4.23
N ILE A 178 -2.12 13.51 5.53
CA ILE A 178 -1.32 12.53 6.25
C ILE A 178 -2.21 11.33 6.55
N VAL A 179 -1.83 10.18 6.00
CA VAL A 179 -2.45 8.89 6.32
C VAL A 179 -1.60 8.12 7.30
N GLU A 180 -2.24 7.38 8.18
CA GLU A 180 -1.56 6.52 9.14
C GLU A 180 -2.33 5.22 9.30
N ALA A 181 -1.60 4.12 9.39
CA ALA A 181 -2.13 2.79 9.70
C ALA A 181 -1.36 2.21 10.88
N THR A 182 -2.08 1.65 11.84
CA THR A 182 -1.47 0.97 12.99
C THR A 182 -2.01 -0.45 13.11
N ILE A 183 -1.17 -1.35 13.61
CA ILE A 183 -1.59 -2.65 14.14
C ILE A 183 -1.00 -2.84 15.51
N VAL A 184 -1.87 -2.99 16.52
CA VAL A 184 -1.49 -3.20 17.93
C VAL A 184 -2.22 -4.45 18.45
N GLY A 185 -1.44 -5.45 18.83
CA GLY A 185 -2.02 -6.78 19.08
C GLY A 185 -2.68 -7.31 17.81
N ASN A 186 -3.99 -7.34 17.78
CA ASN A 186 -4.81 -7.76 16.64
C ASN A 186 -5.79 -6.67 16.15
N VAL A 187 -5.62 -5.43 16.59
CA VAL A 187 -6.46 -4.29 16.18
C VAL A 187 -5.72 -3.50 15.10
N ILE A 188 -6.31 -3.42 13.92
CA ILE A 188 -5.83 -2.61 12.79
C ILE A 188 -6.67 -1.32 12.76
N THR A 189 -6.00 -0.18 12.69
CA THR A 189 -6.68 1.13 12.70
C THR A 189 -6.11 2.04 11.63
N SER A 190 -6.99 2.72 10.91
CA SER A 190 -6.73 3.68 9.84
C SER A 190 -7.04 5.10 10.29
N TYR A 191 -6.18 6.05 9.93
CA TYR A 191 -6.34 7.47 10.25
C TYR A 191 -6.11 8.34 9.01
N ILE A 192 -6.82 9.47 8.95
CA ILE A 192 -6.57 10.58 8.01
C ILE A 192 -6.37 11.83 8.86
N ASN A 193 -5.23 12.51 8.70
CA ASN A 193 -4.86 13.74 9.43
C ASN A 193 -5.02 13.60 10.96
N GLY A 194 -4.65 12.42 11.47
CA GLY A 194 -4.73 12.10 12.91
C GLY A 194 -6.13 11.71 13.41
N VAL A 195 -7.15 11.73 12.56
CA VAL A 195 -8.51 11.32 12.91
C VAL A 195 -8.71 9.85 12.51
N GLU A 196 -9.16 9.02 13.45
CA GLU A 196 -9.52 7.63 13.18
C GLU A 196 -10.72 7.56 12.21
N VAL A 197 -10.58 6.77 11.16
CA VAL A 197 -11.64 6.59 10.14
C VAL A 197 -12.15 5.16 10.05
N LEU A 198 -11.29 4.17 10.36
CA LEU A 198 -11.63 2.73 10.38
C LEU A 198 -10.88 2.04 11.51
N SER A 199 -11.50 1.02 12.09
CA SER A 199 -10.83 0.09 13.00
C SER A 199 -11.48 -1.29 12.87
N VAL A 200 -10.66 -2.36 12.92
CA VAL A 200 -11.12 -3.74 12.85
C VAL A 200 -10.16 -4.64 13.63
N THR A 201 -10.65 -5.78 14.10
CA THR A 201 -9.86 -6.81 14.76
C THR A 201 -9.72 -8.03 13.84
N ASP A 202 -8.47 -8.44 13.58
CA ASP A 202 -8.14 -9.67 12.85
C ASP A 202 -6.79 -10.21 13.36
N ASP A 203 -6.67 -11.51 13.55
CA ASP A 203 -5.50 -12.17 14.13
C ASP A 203 -4.83 -13.19 13.19
N ALA A 204 -5.24 -13.21 11.92
CA ALA A 204 -4.75 -14.19 10.95
C ALA A 204 -3.25 -14.04 10.65
N VAL A 205 -2.72 -12.82 10.67
CA VAL A 205 -1.31 -12.54 10.35
C VAL A 205 -0.61 -11.99 11.60
N ALA A 206 0.34 -12.77 12.13
CA ALA A 206 0.99 -12.45 13.39
C ALA A 206 2.23 -11.57 13.26
N GLN A 207 2.90 -11.55 12.11
CA GLN A 207 4.16 -10.85 11.88
C GLN A 207 4.38 -10.62 10.38
N GLY A 208 5.32 -9.74 10.04
CA GLY A 208 5.70 -9.38 8.68
C GLY A 208 6.26 -7.97 8.64
N SER A 209 6.60 -7.50 7.47
CA SER A 209 7.20 -6.19 7.24
C SER A 209 6.14 -5.11 7.01
N PRO A 210 6.40 -3.86 7.42
CA PRO A 210 5.66 -2.72 6.91
C PRO A 210 6.07 -2.40 5.47
N GLY A 211 5.20 -1.68 4.74
CA GLY A 211 5.47 -1.32 3.36
C GLY A 211 4.48 -0.33 2.79
N VAL A 212 4.57 -0.15 1.48
CA VAL A 212 3.69 0.72 0.69
C VAL A 212 3.15 -0.03 -0.52
N GLY A 213 2.01 0.41 -1.02
CA GLY A 213 1.43 -0.05 -2.26
C GLY A 213 0.67 1.07 -2.96
N PHE A 214 0.35 0.86 -4.22
CA PHE A 214 -0.37 1.81 -5.04
C PHE A 214 -1.23 1.08 -6.06
N ASN A 215 -2.51 1.40 -6.12
CA ASN A 215 -3.39 0.81 -7.11
C ASN A 215 -4.04 1.90 -7.96
N PHE A 216 -4.28 1.61 -9.23
CA PHE A 216 -4.84 2.56 -10.17
C PHE A 216 -5.47 1.84 -11.36
N PHE A 217 -6.49 2.45 -11.91
CA PHE A 217 -7.16 1.91 -13.06
C PHE A 217 -6.36 2.13 -14.34
N VAL A 218 -6.42 1.17 -15.23
CA VAL A 218 -5.75 1.11 -16.53
C VAL A 218 -5.90 2.39 -17.36
N GLY A 219 -4.79 2.86 -17.89
CA GLY A 219 -4.73 3.96 -18.86
C GLY A 219 -4.48 5.33 -18.27
N ASN A 220 -4.19 5.39 -16.97
CA ASN A 220 -3.91 6.63 -16.25
C ASN A 220 -2.42 6.84 -16.03
N THR A 221 -2.06 8.05 -15.67
CA THR A 221 -0.72 8.38 -15.20
C THR A 221 -0.57 7.95 -13.75
N ASN A 222 0.23 6.93 -13.53
CA ASN A 222 0.57 6.42 -12.20
C ASN A 222 1.40 7.40 -11.38
N VAL A 223 2.17 8.28 -12.02
CA VAL A 223 2.98 9.32 -11.38
C VAL A 223 2.16 10.42 -10.70
N ASP A 224 0.87 10.48 -10.94
CA ASP A 224 -0.01 11.54 -10.43
C ASP A 224 -0.47 11.29 -8.97
N HIS A 225 -0.23 10.09 -8.43
CA HIS A 225 -0.55 9.77 -7.05
C HIS A 225 0.49 8.83 -6.43
N GLY A 226 0.67 8.94 -5.14
CA GLY A 226 1.66 8.19 -4.40
C GLY A 226 1.92 8.77 -3.02
N PHE A 227 3.12 8.56 -2.47
CA PHE A 227 3.56 9.11 -1.20
C PHE A 227 4.81 9.97 -1.35
N SER A 228 4.82 11.17 -0.78
CA SER A 228 6.00 12.03 -0.71
C SER A 228 6.86 11.80 0.54
N SER A 229 6.34 11.05 1.52
CA SER A 229 7.13 10.57 2.66
C SER A 229 6.53 9.28 3.20
N PHE A 230 7.37 8.48 3.86
CA PHE A 230 6.94 7.31 4.61
C PHE A 230 7.77 7.19 5.89
N GLU A 231 7.09 6.90 6.99
CA GLU A 231 7.73 6.66 8.30
C GLU A 231 7.07 5.45 8.95
N VAL A 232 7.86 4.67 9.66
CA VAL A 232 7.34 3.55 10.46
C VAL A 232 8.16 3.34 11.72
N ASP A 233 7.45 3.12 12.82
CA ASP A 233 7.99 2.60 14.07
C ASP A 233 7.35 1.25 14.38
N THR A 234 8.16 0.31 14.86
CA THR A 234 7.65 -1.01 15.26
C THR A 234 8.09 -1.36 16.67
N TYR A 235 7.24 -2.11 17.35
CA TYR A 235 7.38 -2.41 18.77
C TYR A 235 7.06 -3.88 19.05
N ASP A 236 7.69 -4.42 20.09
CA ASP A 236 7.33 -5.70 20.71
C ASP A 236 6.77 -5.45 22.11
N ASP A 237 5.98 -6.40 22.62
CA ASP A 237 5.33 -6.35 23.94
C ASP A 237 6.35 -6.37 25.09
#